data_2a0287443ac06d601ae8ccbfac999040
#
_entry.id   2a0287443ac06d601ae8ccbfac999040
#
_cell.length_a   1.000
_cell.length_b   1.000
_cell.length_c   1.000
_cell.angle_alpha   90.00
_cell.angle_beta   90.00
_cell.angle_gamma   90.00
#
_symmetry.space_group_name_H-M   'P 1'
#
loop_
_entity.id
_entity.type
_entity.pdbx_description
1 polymer ?
#
loop_
_entity_poly.entity_id
_entity_poly.type
_entity_poly.pdbx_seq_one_letter_code
_entity_poly.pdbx_strand_id
1 'polypeptide(L)'
;MIWNTLVMDRSEQVRTTLGQMVTMAKQLVSAILCLALSIGFAQDDYTTKREQMVKSQLQARGIKDLATLDAMTNVPRHLFVPENMQEHAYIDGPLPIGNGQTISQPYIVAFMTEVLQLKSGDRVLEIGTGSGYQAAVLAKIVDSVYTIEIIKDLAKTAKDRLKELGYTNVTVKWGDGYHGWPAKAPFNAIMVTAGADSIPRPLLDQLKDGGRMIIPVGPYNAIRQLVLAKKKKNKITTQNLMAVRFVPFTREKKQD
;
A
#
# COMPACT_ATOMS: atom_id res chain seq x y z
N MET A 1 -34.88 42.80 -55.40
CA MET A 1 -34.21 43.37 -54.24
C MET A 1 -34.35 42.50 -52.97
N ILE A 2 -35.40 41.74 -52.75
CA ILE A 2 -35.65 40.93 -51.51
C ILE A 2 -34.73 39.70 -51.41
N TRP A 3 -34.30 39.09 -52.51
CA TRP A 3 -33.45 37.87 -52.51
C TRP A 3 -32.00 38.11 -52.05
N ASN A 4 -31.41 39.26 -52.26
CA ASN A 4 -30.07 39.56 -51.87
C ASN A 4 -29.92 39.79 -50.36
N THR A 5 -30.94 40.30 -49.69
CA THR A 5 -30.95 40.56 -48.25
C THR A 5 -31.02 39.24 -47.41
N LEU A 6 -31.79 38.26 -47.90
CA LEU A 6 -31.91 36.95 -47.21
C LEU A 6 -30.67 36.06 -47.33
N VAL A 7 -29.92 36.17 -48.44
CA VAL A 7 -28.68 35.39 -48.63
C VAL A 7 -27.53 35.99 -47.83
N MET A 8 -27.50 37.32 -47.69
CA MET A 8 -26.50 38.01 -46.85
C MET A 8 -26.66 37.66 -45.35
N ASP A 9 -27.90 37.60 -44.86
CA ASP A 9 -28.19 37.26 -43.48
C ASP A 9 -27.76 35.80 -43.11
N ARG A 10 -28.00 34.83 -44.00
CA ARG A 10 -27.54 33.44 -43.78
C ARG A 10 -26.02 33.30 -43.77
N SER A 11 -25.31 34.03 -44.59
CA SER A 11 -23.84 33.95 -44.62
C SER A 11 -23.19 34.56 -43.38
N GLU A 12 -23.80 35.59 -42.85
CA GLU A 12 -23.34 36.26 -41.61
C GLU A 12 -23.63 35.40 -40.36
N GLN A 13 -24.80 34.76 -40.33
CA GLN A 13 -25.14 33.80 -39.28
C GLN A 13 -24.20 32.58 -39.23
N VAL A 14 -23.85 32.04 -40.40
CA VAL A 14 -22.86 30.93 -40.50
C VAL A 14 -21.49 31.35 -40.02
N ARG A 15 -21.02 32.54 -40.39
CA ARG A 15 -19.72 33.07 -39.93
C ARG A 15 -19.68 33.29 -38.41
N THR A 16 -20.79 33.82 -37.85
CA THR A 16 -20.91 34.04 -36.38
C THR A 16 -20.91 32.71 -35.62
N THR A 17 -21.66 31.73 -36.10
CA THR A 17 -21.73 30.39 -35.51
C THR A 17 -20.34 29.69 -35.58
N LEU A 18 -19.66 29.75 -36.71
CA LEU A 18 -18.32 29.19 -36.88
C LEU A 18 -17.29 29.85 -35.96
N GLY A 19 -17.37 31.19 -35.82
CA GLY A 19 -16.54 31.96 -34.90
C GLY A 19 -16.75 31.54 -33.43
N GLN A 20 -18.00 31.34 -33.03
CA GLN A 20 -18.34 30.84 -31.69
C GLN A 20 -17.81 29.43 -31.45
N MET A 21 -17.97 28.51 -32.40
CA MET A 21 -17.46 27.14 -32.31
C MET A 21 -15.94 27.09 -32.17
N VAL A 22 -15.22 27.92 -32.94
CA VAL A 22 -13.74 28.02 -32.86
C VAL A 22 -13.32 28.56 -31.50
N THR A 23 -14.03 29.55 -30.95
CA THR A 23 -13.75 30.11 -29.63
C THR A 23 -13.99 29.11 -28.53
N MET A 24 -15.11 28.37 -28.57
CA MET A 24 -15.39 27.27 -27.61
C MET A 24 -14.34 26.16 -27.69
N ALA A 25 -13.93 25.75 -28.88
CA ALA A 25 -12.86 24.76 -29.07
C ALA A 25 -11.53 25.21 -28.45
N LYS A 26 -11.13 26.47 -28.66
CA LYS A 26 -9.91 27.06 -28.05
C LYS A 26 -10.00 27.08 -26.52
N GLN A 27 -11.16 27.43 -25.94
CA GLN A 27 -11.38 27.43 -24.50
C GLN A 27 -11.30 26.01 -23.93
N LEU A 28 -11.88 25.02 -24.61
CA LEU A 28 -11.84 23.62 -24.20
C LEU A 28 -10.39 23.07 -24.22
N VAL A 29 -9.63 23.35 -25.28
CA VAL A 29 -8.21 22.96 -25.37
C VAL A 29 -7.37 23.62 -24.28
N SER A 30 -7.62 24.91 -23.99
CA SER A 30 -6.92 25.61 -22.91
C SER A 30 -7.25 25.02 -21.54
N ALA A 31 -8.51 24.69 -21.28
CA ALA A 31 -8.93 24.04 -20.03
C ALA A 31 -8.31 22.66 -19.85
N ILE A 32 -8.25 21.84 -20.92
CA ILE A 32 -7.61 20.52 -20.89
C ILE A 32 -6.10 20.66 -20.64
N LEU A 33 -5.45 21.64 -21.26
CA LEU A 33 -4.02 21.89 -21.08
C LEU A 33 -3.70 22.36 -19.65
N CYS A 34 -4.51 23.24 -19.07
CA CYS A 34 -4.38 23.66 -17.68
C CYS A 34 -4.58 22.49 -16.70
N LEU A 35 -5.56 21.62 -16.97
CA LEU A 35 -5.81 20.42 -16.16
C LEU A 35 -4.62 19.45 -16.24
N ALA A 36 -4.07 19.20 -17.42
CA ALA A 36 -2.91 18.34 -17.60
C ALA A 36 -1.66 18.88 -16.90
N LEU A 37 -1.43 20.19 -16.94
CA LEU A 37 -0.32 20.84 -16.23
C LEU A 37 -0.50 20.73 -14.70
N SER A 38 -1.70 20.94 -14.17
CA SER A 38 -1.95 20.83 -12.72
C SER A 38 -1.76 19.40 -12.20
N ILE A 39 -2.12 18.39 -12.98
CA ILE A 39 -1.88 16.97 -12.63
C ILE A 39 -0.36 16.69 -12.62
N GLY A 40 0.38 17.20 -13.58
CA GLY A 40 1.84 17.04 -13.65
C GLY A 40 2.56 17.63 -12.43
N PHE A 41 2.20 18.82 -12.00
CA PHE A 41 2.79 19.45 -10.80
C PHE A 41 2.46 18.69 -9.51
N ALA A 42 1.24 18.18 -9.35
CA ALA A 42 0.87 17.38 -8.17
C ALA A 42 1.63 16.04 -8.11
N GLN A 43 1.87 15.41 -9.26
CA GLN A 43 2.64 14.17 -9.35
C GLN A 43 4.12 14.39 -8.94
N ASP A 44 4.74 15.47 -9.35
CA ASP A 44 6.11 15.84 -8.97
C ASP A 44 6.24 16.09 -7.46
N ASP A 45 5.25 16.76 -6.85
CA ASP A 45 5.26 17.03 -5.41
C ASP A 45 5.25 15.74 -4.57
N TYR A 46 4.39 14.76 -4.89
CA TYR A 46 4.37 13.49 -4.18
C TYR A 46 5.61 12.62 -4.42
N THR A 47 6.25 12.72 -5.56
CA THR A 47 7.52 12.06 -5.84
C THR A 47 8.63 12.63 -4.97
N THR A 48 8.75 13.94 -4.93
CA THR A 48 9.72 14.65 -4.08
C THR A 48 9.51 14.33 -2.60
N LYS A 49 8.26 14.37 -2.10
CA LYS A 49 7.92 14.00 -0.70
C LYS A 49 8.32 12.56 -0.39
N ARG A 50 8.12 11.62 -1.32
CA ARG A 50 8.47 10.21 -1.15
C ARG A 50 9.98 9.99 -1.10
N GLU A 51 10.74 10.60 -2.00
CA GLU A 51 12.20 10.54 -2.00
C GLU A 51 12.79 11.14 -0.72
N GLN A 52 12.24 12.27 -0.27
CA GLN A 52 12.66 12.88 1.00
C GLN A 52 12.33 11.97 2.20
N MET A 53 11.15 11.33 2.23
CA MET A 53 10.81 10.33 3.25
C MET A 53 11.87 9.22 3.29
N VAL A 54 12.23 8.64 2.16
CA VAL A 54 13.24 7.58 2.09
C VAL A 54 14.59 8.07 2.62
N LYS A 55 15.04 9.24 2.19
CA LYS A 55 16.33 9.80 2.60
C LYS A 55 16.37 10.15 4.08
N SER A 56 15.38 10.93 4.56
CA SER A 56 15.42 11.53 5.91
C SER A 56 14.86 10.64 7.01
N GLN A 57 13.88 9.77 6.69
CA GLN A 57 13.23 8.95 7.70
C GLN A 57 13.71 7.50 7.70
N LEU A 58 14.18 6.96 6.57
CA LEU A 58 14.59 5.57 6.46
C LEU A 58 16.11 5.42 6.47
N GLN A 59 16.80 5.96 5.47
CA GLN A 59 18.25 5.87 5.37
C GLN A 59 18.95 6.54 6.56
N ALA A 60 18.54 7.73 6.96
CA ALA A 60 19.11 8.44 8.11
C ALA A 60 18.91 7.69 9.44
N ARG A 61 17.94 6.76 9.52
CA ARG A 61 17.68 5.91 10.69
C ARG A 61 18.22 4.48 10.54
N GLY A 62 19.06 4.22 9.55
CA GLY A 62 19.84 3.00 9.43
C GLY A 62 19.24 1.90 8.57
N ILE A 63 18.14 2.15 7.80
CA ILE A 63 17.71 1.22 6.76
C ILE A 63 18.73 1.24 5.62
N LYS A 64 19.27 0.06 5.27
CA LYS A 64 20.38 -0.09 4.31
C LYS A 64 20.07 -1.05 3.18
N ASP A 65 19.06 -1.91 3.32
CA ASP A 65 18.68 -2.87 2.29
C ASP A 65 18.17 -2.14 1.04
N LEU A 66 18.91 -2.28 -0.06
CA LEU A 66 18.65 -1.56 -1.30
C LEU A 66 17.30 -1.93 -1.91
N ALA A 67 16.89 -3.22 -1.82
CA ALA A 67 15.60 -3.65 -2.33
C ALA A 67 14.44 -3.03 -1.55
N THR A 68 14.57 -2.93 -0.23
CA THR A 68 13.61 -2.22 0.63
C THR A 68 13.54 -0.74 0.30
N LEU A 69 14.69 -0.06 0.18
CA LEU A 69 14.74 1.37 -0.14
C LEU A 69 14.16 1.67 -1.52
N ASP A 70 14.48 0.85 -2.53
CA ASP A 70 13.92 0.97 -3.88
C ASP A 70 12.40 0.77 -3.88
N ALA A 71 11.90 -0.27 -3.20
CA ALA A 71 10.46 -0.49 -3.05
C ALA A 71 9.75 0.70 -2.39
N MET A 72 10.31 1.25 -1.29
CA MET A 72 9.76 2.41 -0.58
C MET A 72 9.81 3.69 -1.44
N THR A 73 10.78 3.82 -2.34
CA THR A 73 10.88 4.92 -3.30
C THR A 73 9.85 4.81 -4.42
N ASN A 74 9.52 3.58 -4.85
CA ASN A 74 8.68 3.37 -6.03
C ASN A 74 7.20 3.13 -5.72
N VAL A 75 6.84 2.78 -4.47
CA VAL A 75 5.44 2.56 -4.09
C VAL A 75 4.78 3.89 -3.67
N PRO A 76 3.76 4.38 -4.39
CA PRO A 76 3.13 5.68 -4.14
C PRO A 76 2.21 5.63 -2.91
N ARG A 77 2.76 5.80 -1.71
CA ARG A 77 2.06 5.65 -0.44
C ARG A 77 0.78 6.49 -0.33
N HIS A 78 0.74 7.68 -0.93
CA HIS A 78 -0.43 8.55 -0.94
C HIS A 78 -1.66 7.91 -1.60
N LEU A 79 -1.49 6.94 -2.51
CA LEU A 79 -2.59 6.19 -3.11
C LEU A 79 -3.15 5.08 -2.20
N PHE A 80 -2.55 4.85 -1.02
CA PHE A 80 -2.97 3.85 -0.04
C PHE A 80 -3.62 4.44 1.21
N VAL A 81 -3.89 5.73 1.20
CA VAL A 81 -4.61 6.45 2.27
C VAL A 81 -5.87 7.10 1.71
N PRO A 82 -6.85 7.47 2.56
CA PRO A 82 -8.00 8.28 2.13
C PRO A 82 -7.55 9.61 1.52
N GLU A 83 -8.34 10.15 0.60
CA GLU A 83 -8.02 11.38 -0.15
C GLU A 83 -7.66 12.56 0.77
N ASN A 84 -8.42 12.76 1.85
CA ASN A 84 -8.16 13.79 2.85
C ASN A 84 -6.89 13.56 3.69
N MET A 85 -6.20 12.42 3.53
CA MET A 85 -4.94 12.10 4.21
C MET A 85 -3.73 12.07 3.26
N GLN A 86 -3.92 12.27 1.95
CA GLN A 86 -2.85 12.14 0.95
C GLN A 86 -1.71 13.14 1.18
N GLU A 87 -2.02 14.38 1.55
CA GLU A 87 -1.03 15.40 1.89
C GLU A 87 -0.11 14.99 3.07
N HIS A 88 -0.61 14.15 3.95
CA HIS A 88 0.11 13.64 5.12
C HIS A 88 0.76 12.26 4.88
N ALA A 89 0.60 11.68 3.68
CA ALA A 89 1.00 10.30 3.41
C ALA A 89 2.49 10.01 3.70
N TYR A 90 3.35 11.01 3.62
CA TYR A 90 4.80 10.86 3.77
C TYR A 90 5.35 11.38 5.11
N ILE A 91 4.50 11.69 6.08
CA ILE A 91 4.93 12.00 7.46
C ILE A 91 5.46 10.74 8.16
N ASP A 92 6.32 10.92 9.16
CA ASP A 92 6.89 9.81 9.95
C ASP A 92 5.93 9.32 11.03
N GLY A 93 4.77 8.82 10.61
CA GLY A 93 3.72 8.33 11.51
C GLY A 93 2.70 7.42 10.83
N PRO A 94 1.89 6.72 11.63
CA PRO A 94 0.73 5.99 11.13
C PRO A 94 -0.40 6.96 10.74
N LEU A 95 -1.24 6.57 9.77
CA LEU A 95 -2.42 7.33 9.36
C LEU A 95 -3.66 6.45 9.36
N PRO A 96 -4.86 7.01 9.66
CA PRO A 96 -6.11 6.25 9.61
C PRO A 96 -6.46 5.85 8.17
N ILE A 97 -6.98 4.62 8.02
CA ILE A 97 -7.46 4.08 6.73
C ILE A 97 -8.92 3.64 6.78
N GLY A 98 -9.64 4.02 7.81
CA GLY A 98 -11.02 3.58 8.07
C GLY A 98 -11.10 2.32 8.93
N ASN A 99 -12.31 1.96 9.32
CA ASN A 99 -12.62 0.76 10.13
C ASN A 99 -11.77 0.63 11.43
N GLY A 100 -11.34 1.76 12.02
CA GLY A 100 -10.46 1.77 13.20
C GLY A 100 -9.04 1.25 12.94
N GLN A 101 -8.64 1.13 11.68
CA GLN A 101 -7.32 0.64 11.27
C GLN A 101 -6.42 1.78 10.77
N THR A 102 -5.11 1.50 10.70
CA THR A 102 -4.10 2.44 10.25
C THR A 102 -3.14 1.82 9.24
N ILE A 103 -2.66 2.64 8.30
CA ILE A 103 -1.43 2.32 7.57
C ILE A 103 -0.24 2.59 8.51
N SER A 104 0.69 1.66 8.59
CA SER A 104 1.86 1.75 9.48
C SER A 104 2.78 2.91 9.12
N GLN A 105 3.50 3.46 10.11
CA GLN A 105 4.58 4.44 9.93
C GLN A 105 5.57 3.95 8.87
N PRO A 106 6.05 4.82 7.96
CA PRO A 106 7.00 4.43 6.90
C PRO A 106 8.23 3.70 7.40
N TYR A 107 8.82 4.18 8.50
CA TYR A 107 9.98 3.53 9.10
C TYR A 107 9.70 2.08 9.54
N ILE A 108 8.55 1.83 10.14
CA ILE A 108 8.16 0.48 10.60
C ILE A 108 7.96 -0.46 9.39
N VAL A 109 7.32 0.02 8.32
CA VAL A 109 7.18 -0.73 7.06
C VAL A 109 8.55 -1.14 6.52
N ALA A 110 9.48 -0.20 6.39
CA ALA A 110 10.82 -0.45 5.88
C ALA A 110 11.63 -1.37 6.81
N PHE A 111 11.60 -1.13 8.12
CA PHE A 111 12.32 -1.94 9.10
C PHE A 111 11.84 -3.40 9.12
N MET A 112 10.52 -3.62 9.13
CA MET A 112 9.95 -4.98 9.08
C MET A 112 10.29 -5.69 7.78
N THR A 113 10.35 -4.97 6.66
CA THR A 113 10.73 -5.52 5.35
C THR A 113 12.21 -5.91 5.34
N GLU A 114 13.11 -5.02 5.76
CA GLU A 114 14.56 -5.25 5.78
C GLU A 114 14.97 -6.44 6.65
N VAL A 115 14.39 -6.59 7.86
CA VAL A 115 14.80 -7.67 8.78
C VAL A 115 14.36 -9.06 8.30
N LEU A 116 13.42 -9.15 7.38
CA LEU A 116 13.06 -10.40 6.72
C LEU A 116 14.10 -10.87 5.72
N GLN A 117 14.99 -9.99 5.23
CA GLN A 117 16.05 -10.30 4.26
C GLN A 117 15.51 -11.03 3.02
N LEU A 118 14.51 -10.41 2.40
CA LEU A 118 13.77 -10.95 1.27
C LEU A 118 14.63 -11.07 0.01
N LYS A 119 14.27 -12.04 -0.84
CA LYS A 119 14.88 -12.27 -2.16
C LYS A 119 13.79 -12.32 -3.22
N SER A 120 14.14 -12.04 -4.47
CA SER A 120 13.19 -12.00 -5.59
C SER A 120 12.34 -13.28 -5.70
N GLY A 121 12.93 -14.45 -5.57
CA GLY A 121 12.21 -15.74 -5.65
C GLY A 121 11.40 -16.12 -4.40
N ASP A 122 11.28 -15.25 -3.41
CA ASP A 122 10.56 -15.58 -2.17
C ASP A 122 9.04 -15.51 -2.35
N ARG A 123 8.37 -16.34 -1.53
CA ARG A 123 6.92 -16.32 -1.31
C ARG A 123 6.66 -15.79 0.08
N VAL A 124 5.90 -14.72 0.17
CA VAL A 124 5.62 -14.02 1.43
C VAL A 124 4.15 -14.12 1.79
N LEU A 125 3.86 -14.40 3.06
CA LEU A 125 2.54 -14.25 3.65
C LEU A 125 2.51 -12.99 4.53
N GLU A 126 1.56 -12.13 4.26
CA GLU A 126 1.23 -10.99 5.11
C GLU A 126 -0.08 -11.25 5.85
N ILE A 127 -0.14 -10.88 7.14
CA ILE A 127 -1.36 -10.90 7.95
C ILE A 127 -1.70 -9.49 8.36
N GLY A 128 -2.85 -9.00 7.89
CA GLY A 128 -3.30 -7.61 8.05
C GLY A 128 -3.02 -6.79 6.80
N THR A 129 -3.77 -7.03 5.72
CA THR A 129 -3.62 -6.29 4.45
C THR A 129 -3.84 -4.78 4.62
N GLY A 130 -4.82 -4.40 5.44
CA GLY A 130 -5.20 -3.01 5.66
C GLY A 130 -5.47 -2.28 4.36
N SER A 131 -4.69 -1.23 4.07
CA SER A 131 -4.78 -0.47 2.81
C SER A 131 -4.17 -1.19 1.60
N GLY A 132 -3.34 -2.22 1.80
CA GLY A 132 -2.53 -2.90 0.78
C GLY A 132 -1.13 -2.33 0.59
N TYR A 133 -0.73 -1.29 1.35
CA TYR A 133 0.56 -0.63 1.17
C TYR A 133 1.75 -1.55 1.44
N GLN A 134 1.74 -2.27 2.57
CA GLN A 134 2.82 -3.20 2.91
C GLN A 134 2.88 -4.34 1.88
N ALA A 135 1.73 -4.87 1.42
CA ALA A 135 1.69 -5.86 0.35
C ALA A 135 2.32 -5.33 -0.96
N ALA A 136 2.04 -4.06 -1.31
CA ALA A 136 2.64 -3.40 -2.48
C ALA A 136 4.16 -3.24 -2.36
N VAL A 137 4.67 -2.87 -1.17
CA VAL A 137 6.12 -2.81 -0.89
C VAL A 137 6.76 -4.18 -1.04
N LEU A 138 6.18 -5.23 -0.45
CA LEU A 138 6.66 -6.60 -0.58
C LEU A 138 6.64 -7.06 -2.05
N ALA A 139 5.61 -6.73 -2.80
CA ALA A 139 5.44 -7.11 -4.20
C ALA A 139 6.47 -6.52 -5.16
N LYS A 140 7.14 -5.42 -4.77
CA LYS A 140 8.28 -4.87 -5.52
C LYS A 140 9.57 -5.68 -5.33
N ILE A 141 9.62 -6.52 -4.31
CA ILE A 141 10.85 -7.24 -3.91
C ILE A 141 10.77 -8.73 -4.27
N VAL A 142 9.58 -9.35 -4.15
CA VAL A 142 9.41 -10.81 -4.22
C VAL A 142 8.48 -11.24 -5.35
N ASP A 143 8.58 -12.51 -5.74
CA ASP A 143 7.77 -13.05 -6.83
C ASP A 143 6.28 -13.18 -6.49
N SER A 144 5.95 -13.46 -5.23
CA SER A 144 4.54 -13.60 -4.84
C SER A 144 4.26 -13.20 -3.39
N VAL A 145 3.21 -12.42 -3.23
CA VAL A 145 2.67 -11.98 -1.94
C VAL A 145 1.26 -12.52 -1.77
N TYR A 146 1.04 -13.21 -0.66
CA TYR A 146 -0.26 -13.66 -0.19
C TYR A 146 -0.61 -12.83 1.03
N THR A 147 -1.77 -12.19 1.04
CA THR A 147 -2.14 -11.31 2.16
C THR A 147 -3.55 -11.62 2.62
N ILE A 148 -3.76 -11.61 3.95
CA ILE A 148 -5.04 -11.94 4.59
C ILE A 148 -5.52 -10.74 5.39
N GLU A 149 -6.80 -10.37 5.18
CA GLU A 149 -7.48 -9.30 5.89
C GLU A 149 -8.79 -9.80 6.48
N ILE A 150 -9.00 -9.55 7.78
CA ILE A 150 -10.21 -10.00 8.48
C ILE A 150 -11.40 -9.07 8.24
N ILE A 151 -11.14 -7.79 7.96
CA ILE A 151 -12.19 -6.78 7.69
C ILE A 151 -12.55 -6.84 6.21
N LYS A 152 -13.75 -7.31 5.91
CA LYS A 152 -14.22 -7.57 4.54
C LYS A 152 -14.08 -6.37 3.60
N ASP A 153 -14.44 -5.18 4.07
CA ASP A 153 -14.40 -3.95 3.27
C ASP A 153 -12.96 -3.54 2.95
N LEU A 154 -12.05 -3.67 3.92
CA LEU A 154 -10.62 -3.42 3.68
C LEU A 154 -10.03 -4.45 2.71
N ALA A 155 -10.36 -5.74 2.87
CA ALA A 155 -9.90 -6.78 1.94
C ALA A 155 -10.34 -6.48 0.51
N LYS A 156 -11.62 -6.09 0.31
CA LYS A 156 -12.15 -5.73 -1.00
C LYS A 156 -11.43 -4.49 -1.57
N THR A 157 -11.39 -3.41 -0.80
CA THR A 157 -10.78 -2.14 -1.25
C THR A 157 -9.29 -2.31 -1.57
N ALA A 158 -8.53 -3.03 -0.73
CA ALA A 158 -7.12 -3.31 -0.98
C ALA A 158 -6.92 -4.16 -2.24
N LYS A 159 -7.74 -5.19 -2.45
CA LYS A 159 -7.70 -6.03 -3.65
C LYS A 159 -7.92 -5.22 -4.93
N ASP A 160 -8.95 -4.37 -4.94
CA ASP A 160 -9.29 -3.53 -6.09
C ASP A 160 -8.15 -2.53 -6.36
N ARG A 161 -7.69 -1.81 -5.34
CA ARG A 161 -6.56 -0.86 -5.41
C ARG A 161 -5.27 -1.51 -5.95
N LEU A 162 -4.87 -2.64 -5.39
CA LEU A 162 -3.66 -3.34 -5.83
C LEU A 162 -3.75 -3.77 -7.30
N LYS A 163 -4.93 -4.22 -7.75
CA LYS A 163 -5.18 -4.54 -9.15
C LYS A 163 -5.10 -3.31 -10.06
N GLU A 164 -5.73 -2.21 -9.68
CA GLU A 164 -5.71 -0.92 -10.42
C GLU A 164 -4.29 -0.36 -10.54
N LEU A 165 -3.48 -0.51 -9.48
CA LEU A 165 -2.08 -0.07 -9.47
C LEU A 165 -1.11 -1.09 -10.12
N GLY A 166 -1.61 -2.19 -10.71
CA GLY A 166 -0.83 -3.14 -11.49
C GLY A 166 -0.01 -4.15 -10.68
N TYR A 167 -0.32 -4.37 -9.39
CA TYR A 167 0.35 -5.41 -8.58
C TYR A 167 -0.23 -6.80 -8.88
N THR A 168 0.22 -7.43 -9.96
CA THR A 168 -0.29 -8.73 -10.44
C THR A 168 0.20 -9.92 -9.63
N ASN A 169 1.25 -9.75 -8.83
CA ASN A 169 1.86 -10.78 -7.98
C ASN A 169 1.33 -10.76 -6.52
N VAL A 170 0.27 -10.01 -6.23
CA VAL A 170 -0.38 -9.97 -4.91
C VAL A 170 -1.73 -10.70 -4.97
N THR A 171 -1.94 -11.61 -4.03
CA THR A 171 -3.24 -12.29 -3.85
C THR A 171 -3.82 -11.94 -2.49
N VAL A 172 -4.96 -11.26 -2.49
CA VAL A 172 -5.68 -10.86 -1.26
C VAL A 172 -6.76 -11.88 -0.93
N LYS A 173 -6.82 -12.30 0.34
CA LYS A 173 -7.86 -13.16 0.90
C LYS A 173 -8.55 -12.46 2.06
N TRP A 174 -9.88 -12.46 2.06
CA TRP A 174 -10.66 -12.14 3.24
C TRP A 174 -10.74 -13.36 4.18
N GLY A 175 -10.46 -13.18 5.47
CA GLY A 175 -10.55 -14.22 6.48
C GLY A 175 -9.68 -13.98 7.72
N ASP A 176 -9.73 -14.91 8.67
CA ASP A 176 -8.94 -14.89 9.90
C ASP A 176 -7.47 -15.27 9.61
N GLY A 177 -6.59 -14.31 9.77
CA GLY A 177 -5.14 -14.46 9.53
C GLY A 177 -4.42 -15.37 10.50
N TYR A 178 -5.01 -15.70 11.65
CA TYR A 178 -4.40 -16.59 12.64
C TYR A 178 -4.05 -17.98 12.09
N HIS A 179 -4.90 -18.48 11.20
CA HIS A 179 -4.72 -19.78 10.58
C HIS A 179 -3.75 -19.76 9.40
N GLY A 180 -3.30 -18.56 8.98
CA GLY A 180 -2.49 -18.41 7.80
C GLY A 180 -3.18 -18.86 6.51
N TRP A 181 -2.38 -19.38 5.58
CA TRP A 181 -2.87 -19.87 4.28
C TRP A 181 -2.25 -21.22 3.92
N PRO A 182 -2.69 -22.35 4.55
CA PRO A 182 -2.09 -23.66 4.37
C PRO A 182 -1.97 -24.10 2.90
N ALA A 183 -3.00 -23.81 2.07
CA ALA A 183 -2.99 -24.16 0.64
C ALA A 183 -1.92 -23.42 -0.19
N LYS A 184 -1.27 -22.39 0.37
CA LYS A 184 -0.20 -21.62 -0.27
C LYS A 184 1.16 -21.79 0.42
N ALA A 185 1.18 -22.47 1.56
CA ALA A 185 2.42 -22.81 2.28
C ALA A 185 3.31 -23.77 1.47
N PRO A 186 4.63 -23.84 1.77
CA PRO A 186 5.35 -23.06 2.78
C PRO A 186 5.75 -21.68 2.28
N PHE A 187 5.97 -20.73 3.23
CA PHE A 187 6.40 -19.34 2.94
C PHE A 187 7.86 -19.13 3.34
N ASN A 188 8.60 -18.39 2.52
CA ASN A 188 9.97 -17.96 2.82
C ASN A 188 9.99 -16.92 3.95
N ALA A 189 8.97 -16.03 3.94
CA ALA A 189 8.79 -15.06 5.01
C ALA A 189 7.31 -14.89 5.36
N ILE A 190 7.06 -14.53 6.63
CA ILE A 190 5.73 -14.17 7.14
C ILE A 190 5.84 -12.82 7.85
N MET A 191 5.00 -11.88 7.47
CA MET A 191 4.89 -10.55 8.09
C MET A 191 3.53 -10.39 8.73
N VAL A 192 3.50 -10.06 10.02
CA VAL A 192 2.25 -9.79 10.75
C VAL A 192 2.21 -8.31 11.10
N THR A 193 1.21 -7.61 10.58
CA THR A 193 1.03 -6.15 10.74
C THR A 193 -0.01 -5.80 11.79
N ALA A 194 -0.36 -6.74 12.66
CA ALA A 194 -1.25 -6.59 13.79
C ALA A 194 -0.61 -7.18 15.06
N GLY A 195 -0.92 -6.60 16.22
CA GLY A 195 -0.32 -7.00 17.49
C GLY A 195 -1.01 -8.19 18.14
N ALA A 196 -0.32 -9.31 18.26
CA ALA A 196 -0.81 -10.55 18.87
C ALA A 196 -0.34 -10.69 20.33
N ASP A 197 -1.10 -11.42 21.17
CA ASP A 197 -0.69 -11.71 22.55
C ASP A 197 0.45 -12.74 22.59
N SER A 198 0.49 -13.64 21.62
CA SER A 198 1.53 -14.64 21.42
C SER A 198 1.70 -14.96 19.93
N ILE A 199 2.81 -15.62 19.59
CA ILE A 199 3.08 -16.03 18.20
C ILE A 199 2.12 -17.18 17.82
N PRO A 200 1.25 -17.01 16.78
CA PRO A 200 0.34 -18.06 16.35
C PRO A 200 1.09 -19.29 15.82
N ARG A 201 0.87 -20.44 16.43
CA ARG A 201 1.53 -21.69 16.03
C ARG A 201 1.29 -22.05 14.56
N PRO A 202 0.06 -21.89 14.00
CA PRO A 202 -0.18 -22.20 12.59
C PRO A 202 0.70 -21.40 11.61
N LEU A 203 1.13 -20.18 11.97
CA LEU A 203 2.02 -19.38 11.13
C LEU A 203 3.45 -19.93 11.15
N LEU A 204 3.94 -20.35 12.34
CA LEU A 204 5.26 -21.00 12.45
C LEU A 204 5.34 -22.30 11.66
N ASP A 205 4.26 -23.09 11.68
CA ASP A 205 4.19 -24.35 10.95
C ASP A 205 4.26 -24.15 9.43
N GLN A 206 3.70 -23.03 8.91
CA GLN A 206 3.71 -22.65 7.51
C GLN A 206 5.01 -21.96 7.06
N LEU A 207 5.91 -21.66 7.99
CA LEU A 207 7.21 -21.07 7.66
C LEU A 207 8.15 -22.14 7.09
N LYS A 208 8.77 -21.86 5.94
CA LYS A 208 9.77 -22.72 5.32
C LYS A 208 11.00 -22.90 6.24
N ASP A 209 11.71 -24.01 6.14
CA ASP A 209 13.03 -24.13 6.78
C ASP A 209 14.00 -23.06 6.21
N GLY A 210 14.69 -22.36 7.09
CA GLY A 210 15.46 -21.14 6.76
C GLY A 210 14.62 -19.87 6.69
N GLY A 211 13.29 -19.95 6.79
CA GLY A 211 12.38 -18.82 6.71
C GLY A 211 12.37 -17.94 7.97
N ARG A 212 11.79 -16.74 7.82
CA ARG A 212 11.72 -15.71 8.84
C ARG A 212 10.31 -15.18 9.02
N MET A 213 9.93 -14.86 10.25
CA MET A 213 8.67 -14.18 10.54
C MET A 213 8.92 -12.98 11.42
N ILE A 214 8.25 -11.87 11.11
CA ILE A 214 8.23 -10.65 11.93
C ILE A 214 6.80 -10.42 12.44
N ILE A 215 6.65 -10.19 13.75
CA ILE A 215 5.35 -10.06 14.40
C ILE A 215 5.44 -9.20 15.67
N PRO A 216 4.53 -8.24 15.89
CA PRO A 216 4.38 -7.55 17.18
C PRO A 216 3.72 -8.46 18.21
N VAL A 217 4.41 -8.75 19.34
CA VAL A 217 3.92 -9.64 20.41
C VAL A 217 3.87 -8.89 21.74
N GLY A 218 2.79 -9.03 22.45
CA GLY A 218 2.59 -8.47 23.79
C GLY A 218 1.10 -8.24 24.13
N PRO A 219 0.80 -7.78 25.33
CA PRO A 219 -0.56 -7.65 25.83
C PRO A 219 -1.45 -6.75 24.98
N TYR A 220 -2.74 -7.00 24.99
CA TYR A 220 -3.75 -6.17 24.33
C TYR A 220 -3.66 -4.71 24.80
N ASN A 221 -3.76 -3.77 23.86
CA ASN A 221 -3.68 -2.31 24.08
C ASN A 221 -2.41 -1.80 24.79
N ALA A 222 -1.33 -2.60 24.83
CA ALA A 222 -0.05 -2.21 25.41
C ALA A 222 1.04 -2.02 24.35
N ILE A 223 2.20 -1.55 24.79
CA ILE A 223 3.43 -1.59 24.01
C ILE A 223 3.81 -3.05 23.81
N ARG A 224 4.07 -3.44 22.57
CA ARG A 224 4.48 -4.78 22.16
C ARG A 224 5.94 -4.82 21.79
N GLN A 225 6.55 -6.01 21.84
CA GLN A 225 7.86 -6.25 21.27
C GLN A 225 7.69 -6.70 19.81
N LEU A 226 8.41 -6.06 18.91
CA LEU A 226 8.55 -6.55 17.54
C LEU A 226 9.51 -7.74 17.57
N VAL A 227 8.99 -8.93 17.29
CA VAL A 227 9.71 -10.21 17.44
C VAL A 227 10.06 -10.75 16.06
N LEU A 228 11.35 -11.04 15.84
CA LEU A 228 11.83 -11.81 14.69
C LEU A 228 11.96 -13.27 15.09
N ALA A 229 11.15 -14.15 14.48
CA ALA A 229 11.27 -15.60 14.58
C ALA A 229 11.99 -16.15 13.34
N LYS A 230 12.92 -17.09 13.56
CA LYS A 230 13.66 -17.78 12.51
C LYS A 230 13.47 -19.29 12.66
N LYS A 231 13.17 -19.98 11.57
CA LYS A 231 13.06 -21.44 11.52
C LYS A 231 14.31 -22.05 10.93
N LYS A 232 14.95 -22.98 11.65
CA LYS A 232 16.11 -23.71 11.12
C LYS A 232 16.05 -25.15 11.64
N LYS A 233 16.03 -26.14 10.74
CA LYS A 233 15.93 -27.57 11.05
C LYS A 233 14.76 -27.84 12.00
N ASN A 234 13.59 -27.31 11.68
CA ASN A 234 12.35 -27.36 12.49
C ASN A 234 12.43 -26.72 13.88
N LYS A 235 13.54 -26.09 14.26
CA LYS A 235 13.66 -25.31 15.51
C LYS A 235 13.30 -23.85 15.23
N ILE A 236 12.57 -23.23 16.15
CA ILE A 236 12.25 -21.80 16.13
C ILE A 236 13.13 -21.10 17.14
N THR A 237 13.79 -20.04 16.70
CA THR A 237 14.48 -19.08 17.57
C THR A 237 13.83 -17.73 17.44
N THR A 238 13.71 -16.99 18.54
CA THR A 238 13.09 -15.67 18.56
C THR A 238 14.06 -14.62 19.07
N GLN A 239 13.92 -13.38 18.56
CA GLN A 239 14.70 -12.22 18.97
C GLN A 239 13.76 -11.02 19.09
N ASN A 240 13.75 -10.35 20.24
CA ASN A 240 13.09 -9.06 20.39
C ASN A 240 13.94 -7.97 19.74
N LEU A 241 13.34 -7.15 18.88
CA LEU A 241 14.04 -6.12 18.12
C LEU A 241 13.83 -4.73 18.69
N MET A 242 12.56 -4.33 18.87
CA MET A 242 12.19 -3.00 19.36
C MET A 242 10.78 -2.97 19.93
N ALA A 243 10.50 -1.98 20.76
CA ALA A 243 9.15 -1.70 21.25
C ALA A 243 8.32 -1.00 20.17
N VAL A 244 7.07 -1.44 19.98
CA VAL A 244 6.16 -0.95 18.94
C VAL A 244 4.73 -0.86 19.45
N ARG A 245 3.90 -0.07 18.73
CA ARG A 245 2.44 -0.07 18.90
C ARG A 245 1.80 -0.48 17.57
N PHE A 246 0.86 -1.41 17.66
CA PHE A 246 0.07 -1.89 16.52
C PHE A 246 -1.40 -2.03 16.91
N VAL A 247 -2.28 -1.93 15.93
CA VAL A 247 -3.68 -2.34 16.07
C VAL A 247 -3.75 -3.80 16.52
N PRO A 248 -4.77 -4.19 17.30
CA PRO A 248 -4.90 -5.57 17.78
C PRO A 248 -5.04 -6.59 16.64
N PHE A 249 -4.47 -7.77 16.84
CA PHE A 249 -4.72 -8.94 16.00
C PHE A 249 -6.12 -9.48 16.29
N THR A 250 -7.08 -9.11 15.45
CA THR A 250 -8.48 -9.51 15.60
C THR A 250 -8.68 -10.94 15.11
N ARG A 251 -9.62 -11.66 15.75
CA ARG A 251 -10.03 -13.02 15.41
C ARG A 251 -11.51 -13.03 15.01
N GLU A 252 -11.89 -13.97 14.16
CA GLU A 252 -13.30 -14.26 13.98
C GLU A 252 -13.89 -14.71 15.34
N LYS A 253 -15.01 -14.08 15.75
CA LYS A 253 -15.75 -14.58 16.90
C LYS A 253 -16.27 -15.98 16.54
N LYS A 254 -15.96 -16.99 17.35
CA LYS A 254 -16.67 -18.26 17.25
C LYS A 254 -18.16 -17.94 17.44
N GLN A 255 -18.98 -18.32 16.47
CA GLN A 255 -20.42 -18.41 16.67
C GLN A 255 -20.61 -19.64 17.58
N ASP A 256 -20.94 -19.38 18.86
CA ASP A 256 -21.37 -20.40 19.78
C ASP A 256 -22.77 -20.89 19.38
#